data_3fe71a1d2e617c6257e006afe54ac01e
#
_entry.id   3fe71a1d2e617c6257e006afe54ac01e
#
_cell.length_a   1.000
_cell.length_b   1.000
_cell.length_c   1.000
_cell.angle_alpha   90.00
_cell.angle_beta   90.00
_cell.angle_gamma   90.00
#
_symmetry.space_group_name_H-M   'P 1'
#
loop_
_entity.id
_entity.type
_entity.pdbx_description
1 polymer ?
#
loop_
_entity_poly.entity_id
_entity_poly.type
_entity_poly.pdbx_seq_one_letter_code
_entity_poly.pdbx_strand_id
1 'polypeptide(L)'
;MEKKLYTLLVYSENVVGILNQITAVFTRRQVNIESLNVSASSIKDIHKYTITAWSNEDQIIKITKQIEKKIDVVKADYYTDEQLFIHEVGLFKISTPKLMDNPEISRTIRKHDARMMEVNPTYSTVILAGLTEDITDLFARFKAFDCLLQYSRSGRIAVTRSFDEPVSDFLYENAHDKDIAE
;
A
#
# COMPACT_ATOMS: atom_id res chain seq x y z
N MET A 1 -5.95 1.34 25.33
CA MET A 1 -6.36 0.49 24.20
C MET A 1 -5.14 0.22 23.33
N GLU A 2 -4.96 -1.03 22.97
CA GLU A 2 -3.84 -1.47 22.14
C GLU A 2 -3.97 -0.91 20.72
N LYS A 3 -2.88 -0.34 20.19
CA LYS A 3 -2.85 0.12 18.79
C LYS A 3 -2.53 -1.05 17.89
N LYS A 4 -3.29 -1.20 16.81
CA LYS A 4 -3.06 -2.18 15.74
C LYS A 4 -2.86 -1.44 14.42
N LEU A 5 -2.23 -2.11 13.47
CA LEU A 5 -2.13 -1.61 12.10
C LEU A 5 -3.44 -1.94 11.38
N TYR A 6 -4.09 -0.90 10.88
CA TYR A 6 -5.28 -1.02 10.04
C TYR A 6 -4.96 -0.56 8.62
N THR A 7 -5.60 -1.21 7.66
CA THR A 7 -5.57 -0.81 6.25
C THR A 7 -6.95 -0.32 5.84
N LEU A 8 -7.04 0.92 5.39
CA LEU A 8 -8.26 1.46 4.79
C LEU A 8 -8.18 1.33 3.28
N LEU A 9 -9.24 0.79 2.68
CA LEU A 9 -9.48 0.83 1.25
C LEU A 9 -10.54 1.90 0.99
N VAL A 10 -10.17 2.93 0.23
CA VAL A 10 -11.07 4.02 -0.11
C VAL A 10 -11.17 4.11 -1.63
N TYR A 11 -12.38 4.25 -2.12
CA TYR A 11 -12.68 4.45 -3.54
C TYR A 11 -13.32 5.82 -3.70
N SER A 12 -12.81 6.62 -4.60
CA SER A 12 -13.34 7.96 -4.88
C SER A 12 -13.34 8.29 -6.36
N GLU A 13 -14.13 9.25 -6.77
CA GLU A 13 -13.99 9.88 -8.06
C GLU A 13 -12.60 10.52 -8.19
N ASN A 14 -12.08 10.59 -9.43
CA ASN A 14 -10.80 11.22 -9.71
C ASN A 14 -10.95 12.75 -9.82
N VAL A 15 -11.11 13.43 -8.70
CA VAL A 15 -11.26 14.88 -8.63
C VAL A 15 -10.11 15.55 -7.89
N VAL A 16 -9.79 16.77 -8.31
CA VAL A 16 -8.71 17.56 -7.68
C VAL A 16 -9.06 17.85 -6.23
N GLY A 17 -8.10 17.61 -5.33
CA GLY A 17 -8.24 17.93 -3.90
C GLY A 17 -8.84 16.82 -3.04
N ILE A 18 -9.36 15.72 -3.61
CA ILE A 18 -9.95 14.63 -2.83
C ILE A 18 -8.92 13.96 -1.91
N LEU A 19 -7.69 13.76 -2.37
CA LEU A 19 -6.61 13.22 -1.54
C LEU A 19 -6.38 14.10 -0.29
N ASN A 20 -6.38 15.42 -0.44
CA ASN A 20 -6.22 16.34 0.68
C ASN A 20 -7.42 16.24 1.65
N GLN A 21 -8.63 16.08 1.14
CA GLN A 21 -9.82 15.90 1.98
C GLN A 21 -9.78 14.60 2.80
N ILE A 22 -9.28 13.51 2.21
CA ILE A 22 -9.11 12.21 2.87
C ILE A 22 -8.04 12.30 3.95
N THR A 23 -6.85 12.81 3.62
CA THR A 23 -5.71 12.89 4.57
C THR A 23 -5.98 13.87 5.70
N ALA A 24 -6.75 14.95 5.47
CA ALA A 24 -7.17 15.89 6.51
C ALA A 24 -8.01 15.24 7.63
N VAL A 25 -8.71 14.13 7.36
CA VAL A 25 -9.45 13.39 8.40
C VAL A 25 -8.48 12.77 9.40
N PHE A 26 -7.38 12.18 8.93
CA PHE A 26 -6.32 11.63 9.79
C PHE A 26 -5.66 12.72 10.62
N THR A 27 -5.31 13.86 10.00
CA THR A 27 -4.69 15.00 10.68
C THR A 27 -5.57 15.54 11.82
N ARG A 28 -6.87 15.76 11.59
CA ARG A 28 -7.82 16.24 12.61
C ARG A 28 -7.94 15.27 13.79
N ARG A 29 -7.70 13.98 13.57
CA ARG A 29 -7.75 12.94 14.61
C ARG A 29 -6.40 12.60 15.19
N GLN A 30 -5.35 13.32 14.78
CA GLN A 30 -3.98 13.10 15.25
C GLN A 30 -3.50 11.65 15.04
N VAL A 31 -3.87 11.05 13.90
CA VAL A 31 -3.42 9.72 13.48
C VAL A 31 -2.43 9.89 12.32
N ASN A 32 -1.22 9.36 12.49
CA ASN A 32 -0.24 9.34 11.42
C ASN A 32 -0.57 8.28 10.39
N ILE A 33 -0.43 8.63 9.12
CA ILE A 33 -0.48 7.68 8.01
C ILE A 33 0.89 7.01 7.90
N GLU A 34 0.92 5.69 7.97
CA GLU A 34 2.15 4.88 7.83
C GLU A 34 2.54 4.72 6.36
N SER A 35 1.56 4.39 5.52
CA SER A 35 1.73 4.35 4.06
C SER A 35 0.45 4.78 3.36
N LEU A 36 0.62 5.34 2.17
CA LEU A 36 -0.47 5.77 1.31
C LEU A 36 -0.11 5.43 -0.14
N ASN A 37 -0.94 4.62 -0.76
CA ASN A 37 -0.88 4.32 -2.19
C ASN A 37 -2.18 4.78 -2.85
N VAL A 38 -2.08 5.46 -3.99
CA VAL A 38 -3.23 5.93 -4.78
C VAL A 38 -3.00 5.57 -6.23
N SER A 39 -3.97 4.93 -6.83
CA SER A 39 -3.95 4.58 -8.26
C SER A 39 -5.35 4.55 -8.86
N ALA A 40 -5.44 4.58 -10.19
CA ALA A 40 -6.68 4.26 -10.86
C ALA A 40 -7.12 2.83 -10.47
N SER A 41 -8.41 2.64 -10.25
CA SER A 41 -8.98 1.33 -9.96
C SER A 41 -9.34 0.59 -11.28
N SER A 42 -9.89 -0.61 -11.15
CA SER A 42 -10.49 -1.35 -12.27
C SER A 42 -11.73 -0.66 -12.86
N ILE A 43 -12.33 0.25 -12.11
CA ILE A 43 -13.54 0.99 -12.49
C ILE A 43 -13.14 2.34 -13.08
N LYS A 44 -13.69 2.66 -14.25
CA LYS A 44 -13.41 3.91 -14.94
C LYS A 44 -13.71 5.11 -14.04
N ASP A 45 -12.82 6.09 -14.05
CA ASP A 45 -12.89 7.35 -13.31
C ASP A 45 -12.91 7.23 -11.78
N ILE A 46 -12.70 6.02 -11.26
CA ILE A 46 -12.57 5.75 -9.82
C ILE A 46 -11.13 5.45 -9.44
N HIS A 47 -10.64 6.15 -8.42
CA HIS A 47 -9.33 5.90 -7.81
C HIS A 47 -9.48 5.07 -6.53
N LYS A 48 -8.52 4.16 -6.33
CA LYS A 48 -8.39 3.34 -5.13
C LYS A 48 -7.23 3.85 -4.28
N TYR A 49 -7.50 4.02 -3.00
CA TYR A 49 -6.51 4.38 -1.98
C TYR A 49 -6.31 3.19 -1.07
N THR A 50 -5.06 2.84 -0.83
CA THR A 50 -4.67 1.92 0.23
C THR A 50 -3.90 2.71 1.27
N ILE A 51 -4.50 2.91 2.44
CA ILE A 51 -3.97 3.77 3.51
C ILE A 51 -3.74 2.90 4.74
N THR A 52 -2.51 2.89 5.27
CA THR A 52 -2.21 2.18 6.52
C THR A 52 -1.95 3.16 7.65
N ALA A 53 -2.47 2.83 8.83
CA ALA A 53 -2.28 3.64 10.03
C ALA A 53 -2.34 2.80 11.31
N TRP A 54 -1.49 3.14 12.28
CA TRP A 54 -1.55 2.59 13.63
C TRP A 54 -2.62 3.32 14.43
N SER A 55 -3.66 2.61 14.85
CA SER A 55 -4.78 3.19 15.59
C SER A 55 -5.44 2.17 16.52
N ASN A 56 -6.38 2.63 17.36
CA ASN A 56 -7.34 1.76 17.99
C ASN A 56 -8.60 1.66 17.11
N GLU A 57 -9.42 0.64 17.35
CA GLU A 57 -10.60 0.34 16.53
C GLU A 57 -11.63 1.48 16.54
N ASP A 58 -11.91 2.07 17.71
CA ASP A 58 -12.86 3.19 17.80
C ASP A 58 -12.45 4.40 16.94
N GLN A 59 -11.16 4.69 16.89
CA GLN A 59 -10.64 5.78 16.08
C GLN A 59 -10.72 5.48 14.59
N ILE A 60 -10.34 4.23 14.18
CA ILE A 60 -10.37 3.85 12.78
C ILE A 60 -11.79 3.84 12.22
N ILE A 61 -12.77 3.33 12.98
CA ILE A 61 -14.20 3.40 12.64
C ILE A 61 -14.65 4.84 12.37
N LYS A 62 -14.26 5.76 13.26
CA LYS A 62 -14.63 7.18 13.12
C LYS A 62 -13.95 7.83 11.91
N ILE A 63 -12.70 7.46 11.60
CA ILE A 63 -11.97 7.94 10.41
C ILE A 63 -12.69 7.45 9.16
N THR A 64 -12.94 6.15 9.05
CA THR A 64 -13.60 5.54 7.90
C THR A 64 -14.95 6.18 7.61
N LYS A 65 -15.81 6.28 8.63
CA LYS A 65 -17.13 6.93 8.50
C LYS A 65 -17.06 8.42 8.11
N GLN A 66 -16.01 9.14 8.52
CA GLN A 66 -15.83 10.53 8.11
C GLN A 66 -15.32 10.66 6.67
N ILE A 67 -14.51 9.72 6.21
CA ILE A 67 -14.07 9.67 4.82
C ILE A 67 -15.27 9.33 3.91
N GLU A 68 -16.05 8.32 4.26
CA GLU A 68 -17.22 7.86 3.52
C GLU A 68 -18.29 8.95 3.34
N LYS A 69 -18.37 9.90 4.27
CA LYS A 69 -19.29 11.05 4.16
C LYS A 69 -18.84 12.15 3.18
N LYS A 70 -17.69 12.02 2.53
CA LYS A 70 -17.26 12.96 1.49
C LYS A 70 -18.03 12.71 0.21
N ILE A 71 -18.45 13.77 -0.46
CA ILE A 71 -19.32 13.69 -1.66
C ILE A 71 -18.66 12.86 -2.75
N ASP A 72 -17.36 13.05 -2.97
CA ASP A 72 -16.61 12.38 -4.04
C ASP A 72 -16.09 10.99 -3.63
N VAL A 73 -16.38 10.50 -2.41
CA VAL A 73 -16.01 9.17 -1.94
C VAL A 73 -17.16 8.21 -2.19
N VAL A 74 -16.89 7.19 -2.99
CA VAL A 74 -17.85 6.14 -3.35
C VAL A 74 -17.99 5.13 -2.22
N LYS A 75 -16.84 4.68 -1.65
CA LYS A 75 -16.80 3.67 -0.60
C LYS A 75 -15.55 3.85 0.25
N ALA A 76 -15.66 3.58 1.55
CA ALA A 76 -14.53 3.50 2.45
C ALA A 76 -14.74 2.40 3.49
N ASP A 77 -13.81 1.46 3.56
CA ASP A 77 -13.80 0.37 4.52
C ASP A 77 -12.44 0.25 5.20
N TYR A 78 -12.40 -0.34 6.40
CA TYR A 78 -11.17 -0.65 7.11
C TYR A 78 -11.04 -2.15 7.35
N TYR A 79 -9.82 -2.63 7.38
CA TYR A 79 -9.49 -4.04 7.46
C TYR A 79 -8.29 -4.27 8.37
N THR A 80 -8.21 -5.48 8.94
CA THR A 80 -7.00 -6.05 9.53
C THR A 80 -6.25 -6.88 8.49
N ASP A 81 -4.98 -7.18 8.75
CA ASP A 81 -4.12 -7.93 7.82
C ASP A 81 -4.67 -9.34 7.50
N GLU A 82 -5.44 -9.94 8.41
CA GLU A 82 -6.09 -11.25 8.20
C GLU A 82 -7.16 -11.25 7.11
N GLN A 83 -7.79 -10.11 6.88
CA GLN A 83 -8.89 -9.93 5.91
C GLN A 83 -8.40 -9.57 4.50
N LEU A 84 -7.11 -9.28 4.37
CA LEU A 84 -6.50 -8.78 3.14
C LEU A 84 -5.42 -9.71 2.63
N PHE A 85 -5.21 -9.67 1.33
CA PHE A 85 -3.96 -10.07 0.70
C PHE A 85 -3.16 -8.81 0.41
N ILE A 86 -1.98 -8.71 1.03
CA ILE A 86 -1.18 -7.49 1.05
C ILE A 86 0.19 -7.76 0.44
N HIS A 87 0.64 -6.86 -0.43
CA HIS A 87 2.01 -6.85 -0.93
C HIS A 87 2.56 -5.43 -0.99
N GLU A 88 3.89 -5.33 -1.02
CA GLU A 88 4.65 -4.11 -1.25
C GLU A 88 5.73 -4.39 -2.29
N VAL A 89 6.30 -3.32 -2.83
CA VAL A 89 7.49 -3.38 -3.70
C VAL A 89 8.60 -2.58 -3.06
N GLY A 90 9.76 -3.21 -2.87
CA GLY A 90 11.01 -2.58 -2.48
C GLY A 90 11.95 -2.48 -3.67
N LEU A 91 12.50 -1.29 -3.92
CA LEU A 91 13.60 -1.05 -4.86
C LEU A 91 14.87 -0.74 -4.08
N PHE A 92 15.94 -1.47 -4.39
CA PHE A 92 17.23 -1.35 -3.76
C PHE A 92 18.29 -1.05 -4.81
N LYS A 93 19.04 0.01 -4.61
CA LYS A 93 20.24 0.29 -5.37
C LYS A 93 21.43 -0.10 -4.52
N ILE A 94 22.24 -1.03 -5.01
CA ILE A 94 23.41 -1.60 -4.29
C ILE A 94 24.69 -1.40 -5.07
N SER A 95 25.83 -1.39 -4.38
CA SER A 95 27.17 -1.30 -4.98
C SER A 95 27.50 -2.55 -5.76
N THR A 96 27.74 -2.44 -7.07
CA THR A 96 28.20 -3.58 -7.90
C THR A 96 29.56 -4.11 -7.48
N PRO A 97 30.59 -3.28 -7.18
CA PRO A 97 31.85 -3.80 -6.67
C PRO A 97 31.66 -4.67 -5.41
N LYS A 98 30.88 -4.22 -4.43
CA LYS A 98 30.60 -5.01 -3.22
C LYS A 98 29.80 -6.29 -3.51
N LEU A 99 28.88 -6.24 -4.46
CA LEU A 99 28.15 -7.42 -4.93
C LEU A 99 29.09 -8.47 -5.53
N MET A 100 30.08 -8.04 -6.29
CA MET A 100 31.06 -8.94 -6.93
C MET A 100 32.06 -9.52 -5.92
N ASP A 101 32.47 -8.72 -4.94
CA ASP A 101 33.44 -9.11 -3.92
C ASP A 101 32.85 -10.03 -2.83
N ASN A 102 31.53 -9.96 -2.60
CA ASN A 102 30.87 -10.73 -1.54
C ASN A 102 29.73 -11.62 -2.08
N PRO A 103 30.00 -12.96 -2.23
CA PRO A 103 29.01 -13.91 -2.71
C PRO A 103 27.74 -14.01 -1.84
N GLU A 104 27.82 -13.63 -0.56
CA GLU A 104 26.66 -13.67 0.35
C GLU A 104 25.56 -12.67 -0.07
N ILE A 105 25.93 -11.56 -0.72
CA ILE A 105 24.95 -10.60 -1.25
C ILE A 105 24.11 -11.28 -2.32
N SER A 106 24.74 -11.95 -3.29
CA SER A 106 24.03 -12.70 -4.34
C SER A 106 23.18 -13.85 -3.80
N ARG A 107 23.64 -14.55 -2.75
CA ARG A 107 22.88 -15.60 -2.07
C ARG A 107 21.67 -15.01 -1.36
N THR A 108 21.82 -13.86 -0.70
CA THR A 108 20.74 -13.15 -0.02
C THR A 108 19.66 -12.72 -1.01
N ILE A 109 20.04 -12.15 -2.15
CA ILE A 109 19.10 -11.77 -3.23
C ILE A 109 18.27 -12.99 -3.65
N ARG A 110 18.91 -14.13 -3.94
CA ARG A 110 18.20 -15.36 -4.34
C ARG A 110 17.33 -15.94 -3.23
N LYS A 111 17.80 -15.90 -1.98
CA LYS A 111 17.04 -16.41 -0.82
C LYS A 111 15.72 -15.68 -0.60
N HIS A 112 15.67 -14.39 -0.95
CA HIS A 112 14.46 -13.56 -0.83
C HIS A 112 13.62 -13.54 -2.13
N ASP A 113 13.96 -14.35 -3.13
CA ASP A 113 13.34 -14.30 -4.46
C ASP A 113 13.36 -12.90 -5.09
N ALA A 114 14.33 -12.07 -4.66
CA ALA A 114 14.52 -10.74 -5.21
C ALA A 114 15.17 -10.82 -6.60
N ARG A 115 14.82 -9.92 -7.48
CA ARG A 115 15.24 -9.91 -8.88
C ARG A 115 16.19 -8.75 -9.15
N MET A 116 17.28 -9.05 -9.86
CA MET A 116 18.16 -8.02 -10.39
C MET A 116 17.53 -7.45 -11.65
N MET A 117 17.33 -6.14 -11.68
CA MET A 117 16.70 -5.43 -12.79
C MET A 117 17.72 -4.79 -13.72
N GLU A 118 18.80 -4.27 -13.15
CA GLU A 118 19.87 -3.60 -13.86
C GLU A 118 21.20 -3.88 -13.17
N VAL A 119 22.24 -4.10 -13.95
CA VAL A 119 23.61 -4.26 -13.48
C VAL A 119 24.53 -3.41 -14.33
N ASN A 120 25.25 -2.47 -13.70
CA ASN A 120 26.30 -1.71 -14.35
C ASN A 120 27.57 -1.69 -13.47
N PRO A 121 28.68 -1.16 -13.93
CA PRO A 121 29.96 -1.28 -13.21
C PRO A 121 29.96 -0.66 -11.80
N THR A 122 29.10 0.32 -11.53
CA THR A 122 29.11 1.08 -10.28
C THR A 122 27.98 0.69 -9.34
N TYR A 123 26.81 0.41 -9.86
CA TYR A 123 25.64 -0.01 -9.07
C TYR A 123 24.83 -1.11 -9.78
N SER A 124 24.05 -1.81 -8.99
CA SER A 124 23.01 -2.72 -9.44
C SER A 124 21.69 -2.38 -8.79
N THR A 125 20.58 -2.55 -9.52
CA THR A 125 19.23 -2.35 -9.01
C THR A 125 18.56 -3.69 -8.77
N VAL A 126 18.02 -3.86 -7.56
CA VAL A 126 17.31 -5.08 -7.13
C VAL A 126 15.88 -4.70 -6.78
N ILE A 127 14.90 -5.51 -7.18
CA ILE A 127 13.49 -5.39 -6.82
C ILE A 127 13.05 -6.60 -6.01
N LEU A 128 12.26 -6.35 -4.98
CA LEU A 128 11.54 -7.38 -4.22
C LEU A 128 10.08 -6.98 -4.13
N ALA A 129 9.19 -7.87 -4.54
CA ALA A 129 7.75 -7.77 -4.28
C ALA A 129 7.37 -8.85 -3.26
N GLY A 130 6.84 -8.45 -2.12
CA GLY A 130 6.56 -9.38 -1.03
C GLY A 130 5.87 -8.71 0.16
N LEU A 131 5.92 -9.36 1.30
CA LEU A 131 5.41 -8.81 2.56
C LEU A 131 6.34 -7.71 3.09
N THR A 132 5.79 -6.82 3.91
CA THR A 132 6.56 -5.75 4.58
C THR A 132 7.80 -6.29 5.30
N GLU A 133 7.68 -7.45 5.93
CA GLU A 133 8.74 -8.12 6.71
C GLU A 133 9.89 -8.58 5.80
N ASP A 134 9.58 -9.18 4.65
CA ASP A 134 10.58 -9.64 3.69
C ASP A 134 11.41 -8.47 3.12
N ILE A 135 10.73 -7.37 2.80
CA ILE A 135 11.37 -6.15 2.29
C ILE A 135 12.26 -5.52 3.37
N THR A 136 11.78 -5.51 4.62
CA THR A 136 12.53 -4.97 5.76
C THR A 136 13.73 -5.84 6.11
N ASP A 137 13.62 -7.18 6.04
CA ASP A 137 14.75 -8.09 6.26
C ASP A 137 15.82 -7.91 5.18
N LEU A 138 15.43 -7.84 3.91
CA LEU A 138 16.38 -7.61 2.81
C LEU A 138 17.07 -6.24 2.95
N PHE A 139 16.34 -5.19 3.34
CA PHE A 139 16.92 -3.89 3.62
C PHE A 139 17.97 -3.95 4.73
N ALA A 140 17.65 -4.61 5.85
CA ALA A 140 18.58 -4.76 6.98
C ALA A 140 19.85 -5.52 6.58
N ARG A 141 19.73 -6.57 5.76
CA ARG A 141 20.87 -7.34 5.24
C ARG A 141 21.78 -6.53 4.34
N PHE A 142 21.20 -5.77 3.39
CA PHE A 142 21.99 -4.91 2.52
C PHE A 142 22.71 -3.79 3.31
N LYS A 143 22.08 -3.28 4.37
CA LYS A 143 22.76 -2.36 5.30
C LYS A 143 23.92 -3.05 6.06
N ALA A 144 23.71 -4.27 6.55
CA ALA A 144 24.74 -5.02 7.26
C ALA A 144 25.95 -5.36 6.35
N PHE A 145 25.71 -5.61 5.05
CA PHE A 145 26.77 -5.80 4.06
C PHE A 145 27.42 -4.47 3.62
N ASP A 146 26.93 -3.35 4.11
CA ASP A 146 27.39 -1.99 3.71
C ASP A 146 27.35 -1.79 2.18
N CYS A 147 26.46 -2.50 1.47
CA CYS A 147 26.33 -2.42 0.02
C CYS A 147 25.18 -1.53 -0.46
N LEU A 148 24.27 -1.13 0.44
CA LEU A 148 23.10 -0.34 0.10
C LEU A 148 23.49 1.12 -0.23
N LEU A 149 23.13 1.59 -1.42
CA LEU A 149 23.34 2.97 -1.87
C LEU A 149 22.04 3.79 -1.77
N GLN A 150 20.89 3.20 -2.14
CA GLN A 150 19.60 3.86 -2.12
C GLN A 150 18.48 2.82 -1.92
N TYR A 151 17.39 3.24 -1.29
CA TYR A 151 16.22 2.43 -1.04
C TYR A 151 14.93 3.21 -1.23
N SER A 152 13.94 2.57 -1.84
CA SER A 152 12.57 3.10 -1.96
C SER A 152 11.56 1.98 -1.78
N ARG A 153 10.41 2.30 -1.17
CA ARG A 153 9.32 1.36 -0.92
C ARG A 153 8.00 1.96 -1.39
N SER A 154 7.17 1.16 -2.06
CA SER A 154 5.88 1.62 -2.58
C SER A 154 4.86 1.92 -1.48
N GLY A 155 5.01 1.32 -0.29
CA GLY A 155 3.90 1.15 0.64
C GLY A 155 2.98 0.00 0.21
N ARG A 156 1.99 -0.30 1.04
CA ARG A 156 1.11 -1.45 0.84
C ARG A 156 0.12 -1.25 -0.29
N ILE A 157 -0.04 -2.26 -1.11
CA ILE A 157 -1.20 -2.48 -1.98
C ILE A 157 -1.97 -3.69 -1.42
N ALA A 158 -3.31 -3.65 -1.53
CA ALA A 158 -4.14 -4.69 -0.92
C ALA A 158 -5.37 -5.01 -1.76
N VAL A 159 -5.75 -6.29 -1.73
CA VAL A 159 -7.06 -6.77 -2.17
C VAL A 159 -7.73 -7.53 -1.03
N THR A 160 -9.05 -7.51 -0.98
CA THR A 160 -9.81 -8.27 0.03
C THR A 160 -9.71 -9.77 -0.25
N ARG A 161 -9.81 -10.58 0.80
CA ARG A 161 -9.92 -12.05 0.65
C ARG A 161 -11.33 -12.50 0.28
N SER A 162 -12.30 -11.57 0.23
CA SER A 162 -13.64 -11.83 -0.31
C SER A 162 -13.60 -12.05 -1.81
N PHE A 163 -14.63 -12.74 -2.35
CA PHE A 163 -14.74 -13.00 -3.78
C PHE A 163 -14.95 -11.71 -4.57
N ASP A 164 -15.80 -10.82 -4.08
CA ASP A 164 -16.16 -9.57 -4.76
C ASP A 164 -15.34 -8.38 -4.26
N GLU A 165 -15.10 -7.41 -5.14
CA GLU A 165 -14.50 -6.14 -4.76
C GLU A 165 -15.55 -5.27 -4.07
N PRO A 166 -15.28 -4.70 -2.87
CA PRO A 166 -16.29 -4.00 -2.06
C PRO A 166 -17.01 -2.86 -2.78
N VAL A 167 -16.39 -2.26 -3.77
CA VAL A 167 -16.98 -1.17 -4.56
C VAL A 167 -17.91 -1.68 -5.66
N SER A 168 -17.73 -2.91 -6.15
CA SER A 168 -18.58 -3.50 -7.20
C SER A 168 -20.00 -3.70 -6.71
N ASP A 169 -20.16 -4.23 -5.50
CA ASP A 169 -21.49 -4.41 -4.87
C ASP A 169 -22.21 -3.07 -4.73
N PHE A 170 -21.52 -2.05 -4.24
CA PHE A 170 -22.06 -0.71 -4.11
C PHE A 170 -22.53 -0.11 -5.46
N LEU A 171 -21.78 -0.34 -6.53
CA LEU A 171 -22.15 0.15 -7.86
C LEU A 171 -23.32 -0.61 -8.45
N TYR A 172 -23.42 -1.92 -8.22
CA TYR A 172 -24.56 -2.73 -8.65
C TYR A 172 -25.84 -2.33 -7.93
N GLU A 173 -25.81 -2.13 -6.62
CA GLU A 173 -26.93 -1.67 -5.82
C GLU A 173 -27.45 -0.30 -6.29
N ASN A 174 -26.54 0.67 -6.50
CA ASN A 174 -26.92 2.01 -6.95
C ASN A 174 -27.34 2.10 -8.43
N ALA A 175 -26.94 1.17 -9.27
CA ALA A 175 -27.41 1.10 -10.65
C ALA A 175 -28.87 0.61 -10.71
N HIS A 176 -29.24 -0.36 -9.89
CA HIS A 176 -30.62 -0.88 -9.81
C HIS A 176 -31.62 0.11 -9.20
N ASP A 177 -31.18 0.95 -8.24
CA ASP A 177 -32.02 1.99 -7.66
C ASP A 177 -32.37 3.11 -8.65
N LYS A 178 -31.55 3.34 -9.68
CA LYS A 178 -31.85 4.33 -10.74
C LYS A 178 -32.82 3.80 -11.78
N ASP A 179 -32.78 2.50 -12.07
CA ASP A 179 -33.71 1.85 -13.03
C ASP A 179 -35.14 1.66 -12.45
N ILE A 180 -35.32 1.81 -11.14
CA ILE A 180 -36.62 1.72 -10.46
C ILE A 180 -37.28 3.11 -10.33
N ALA A 181 -36.50 4.21 -10.53
CA ALA A 181 -36.95 5.61 -10.36
C ALA A 181 -37.36 6.30 -11.68
N GLU A 182 -37.29 5.61 -12.83
CA GLU A 182 -37.86 6.01 -14.13
C GLU A 182 -39.15 5.19 -14.42
#